data_5e33222bcc85361ca2660eda15890203
#
_entry.id   5e33222bcc85361ca2660eda15890203
#
_cell.length_a   1.000
_cell.length_b   1.000
_cell.length_c   1.000
_cell.angle_alpha   90.00
_cell.angle_beta   90.00
_cell.angle_gamma   90.00
#
_symmetry.space_group_name_H-M   'P 1'
#
loop_
_entity.id
_entity.type
_entity.pdbx_description
1 polymer ?
#
loop_
_entity_poly.entity_id
_entity_poly.type
_entity_poly.pdbx_seq_one_letter_code
_entity_poly.pdbx_strand_id
1 'polypeptide(L)'
;MTTDFQTQLAALKELQEIDLRLDKIANDLDKLPERIAETESRYFQIKEEFDNVVNELNETEQLKKKEEKELEYSSEELKKRETKLYAIKTNKEYQAVLKEIADTKKLNKEREERILTYMEKIEFLSKKNTQLSGELADKKVGYEKEKNLLEIDEQEFKKQLVEYEEKA
;
A
#
# COMPACT_ATOMS: atom_id res chain seq x y z
N MET A 1 -9.28 69.16 -21.36
CA MET A 1 -7.93 68.49 -21.25
C MET A 1 -7.76 67.66 -20.04
N THR A 2 -8.22 68.05 -18.88
CA THR A 2 -8.06 67.24 -17.62
C THR A 2 -8.91 65.96 -17.56
N THR A 3 -10.08 65.95 -18.16
CA THR A 3 -11.02 64.82 -18.20
C THR A 3 -10.49 63.68 -19.08
N ASP A 4 -9.80 64.01 -20.15
CA ASP A 4 -9.22 63.04 -21.08
C ASP A 4 -8.02 62.28 -20.46
N PHE A 5 -7.16 62.98 -19.72
CA PHE A 5 -6.02 62.41 -19.03
C PHE A 5 -6.45 61.46 -17.87
N GLN A 6 -7.50 61.85 -17.13
CA GLN A 6 -8.03 60.97 -16.06
C GLN A 6 -8.66 59.72 -16.62
N THR A 7 -9.34 59.77 -17.73
CA THR A 7 -9.93 58.63 -18.43
C THR A 7 -8.84 57.69 -18.96
N GLN A 8 -7.77 58.23 -19.55
CA GLN A 8 -6.62 57.47 -20.02
C GLN A 8 -5.86 56.80 -18.85
N LEU A 9 -5.70 57.51 -17.73
CA LEU A 9 -5.06 56.94 -16.55
C LEU A 9 -5.89 55.81 -15.91
N ALA A 10 -7.22 55.95 -15.91
CA ALA A 10 -8.11 54.89 -15.43
C ALA A 10 -8.04 53.63 -16.31
N ALA A 11 -8.05 53.83 -17.64
CA ALA A 11 -7.89 52.71 -18.58
C ALA A 11 -6.54 52.00 -18.45
N LEU A 12 -5.44 52.75 -18.24
CA LEU A 12 -4.11 52.17 -17.99
C LEU A 12 -4.06 51.38 -16.69
N LYS A 13 -4.72 51.82 -15.64
CA LYS A 13 -4.81 51.06 -14.40
C LYS A 13 -5.60 49.76 -14.57
N GLU A 14 -6.72 49.83 -15.29
CA GLU A 14 -7.53 48.64 -15.55
C GLU A 14 -6.76 47.63 -16.40
N LEU A 15 -6.02 48.06 -17.40
CA LEU A 15 -5.14 47.23 -18.22
C LEU A 15 -4.05 46.57 -17.34
N GLN A 16 -3.41 47.34 -16.47
CA GLN A 16 -2.40 46.81 -15.55
C GLN A 16 -2.98 45.77 -14.59
N GLU A 17 -4.19 45.95 -14.08
CA GLU A 17 -4.87 44.95 -13.24
C GLU A 17 -5.18 43.68 -14.02
N ILE A 18 -5.57 43.78 -15.28
CA ILE A 18 -5.78 42.64 -16.17
C ILE A 18 -4.48 41.89 -16.40
N ASP A 19 -3.40 42.59 -16.75
CA ASP A 19 -2.08 41.96 -16.98
C ASP A 19 -1.58 41.22 -15.73
N LEU A 20 -1.70 41.82 -14.53
CA LEU A 20 -1.31 41.19 -13.29
C LEU A 20 -2.15 39.94 -12.97
N ARG A 21 -3.43 39.94 -13.34
CA ARG A 21 -4.30 38.76 -13.19
C ARG A 21 -3.92 37.63 -14.16
N LEU A 22 -3.63 38.01 -15.43
CA LEU A 22 -3.15 37.06 -16.45
C LEU A 22 -1.84 36.38 -16.02
N ASP A 23 -0.87 37.14 -15.53
CA ASP A 23 0.39 36.64 -15.05
C ASP A 23 0.20 35.66 -13.86
N LYS A 24 -0.70 36.02 -12.95
CA LYS A 24 -1.04 35.15 -11.82
C LYS A 24 -1.68 33.85 -12.28
N ILE A 25 -2.67 33.91 -13.15
CA ILE A 25 -3.38 32.76 -13.71
C ILE A 25 -2.38 31.83 -14.45
N ALA A 26 -1.52 32.41 -15.31
CA ALA A 26 -0.50 31.67 -16.02
C ALA A 26 0.47 30.91 -15.06
N ASN A 27 0.92 31.58 -14.00
CA ASN A 27 1.80 31.00 -12.99
C ASN A 27 1.09 29.89 -12.18
N ASP A 28 -0.19 30.05 -11.87
CA ASP A 28 -0.98 29.04 -11.17
C ASP A 28 -1.22 27.82 -12.08
N LEU A 29 -1.49 28.02 -13.37
CA LEU A 29 -1.60 26.93 -14.36
C LEU A 29 -0.29 26.13 -14.51
N ASP A 30 0.85 26.80 -14.53
CA ASP A 30 2.17 26.14 -14.63
C ASP A 30 2.47 25.23 -13.43
N LYS A 31 1.94 25.55 -12.26
CA LYS A 31 2.15 24.77 -11.03
C LYS A 31 1.17 23.60 -10.84
N LEU A 32 0.03 23.62 -11.53
CA LEU A 32 -1.00 22.59 -11.39
C LEU A 32 -0.51 21.17 -11.71
N PRO A 33 0.22 20.90 -12.82
CA PRO A 33 0.70 19.56 -13.14
C PRO A 33 1.59 18.97 -12.03
N GLU A 34 2.45 19.80 -11.42
CA GLU A 34 3.32 19.37 -10.32
C GLU A 34 2.52 18.99 -9.07
N ARG A 35 1.52 19.79 -8.70
CA ARG A 35 0.62 19.51 -7.56
C ARG A 35 -0.18 18.22 -7.76
N ILE A 36 -0.69 17.99 -8.96
CA ILE A 36 -1.40 16.76 -9.31
C ILE A 36 -0.46 15.57 -9.19
N ALA A 37 0.74 15.66 -9.75
CA ALA A 37 1.74 14.59 -9.71
C ALA A 37 2.18 14.25 -8.27
N GLU A 38 2.36 15.26 -7.40
CA GLU A 38 2.66 15.02 -5.98
C GLU A 38 1.54 14.27 -5.26
N THR A 39 0.29 14.69 -5.49
CA THR A 39 -0.88 14.07 -4.86
C THR A 39 -1.05 12.63 -5.32
N GLU A 40 -0.87 12.35 -6.62
CA GLU A 40 -0.85 11.00 -7.18
C GLU A 40 0.26 10.15 -6.58
N SER A 41 1.47 10.67 -6.53
CA SER A 41 2.64 9.95 -6.02
C SER A 41 2.44 9.49 -4.57
N ARG A 42 1.93 10.35 -3.70
CA ARG A 42 1.64 10.00 -2.29
C ARG A 42 0.60 8.89 -2.16
N TYR A 43 -0.46 8.93 -2.95
CA TYR A 43 -1.49 7.89 -2.94
C TYR A 43 -0.93 6.54 -3.42
N PHE A 44 -0.19 6.53 -4.52
CA PHE A 44 0.37 5.31 -5.10
C PHE A 44 1.44 4.67 -4.22
N GLN A 45 2.23 5.46 -3.47
CA GLN A 45 3.19 4.93 -2.50
C GLN A 45 2.51 4.11 -1.40
N ILE A 46 1.42 4.64 -0.82
CA ILE A 46 0.66 3.92 0.21
C ILE A 46 -0.02 2.68 -0.38
N LYS A 47 -0.53 2.77 -1.60
CA LYS A 47 -1.12 1.63 -2.31
C LYS A 47 -0.12 0.51 -2.54
N GLU A 48 1.08 0.84 -3.00
CA GLU A 48 2.17 -0.13 -3.20
C GLU A 48 2.55 -0.83 -1.88
N GLU A 49 2.69 -0.06 -0.80
CA GLU A 49 2.96 -0.64 0.53
C GLU A 49 1.84 -1.57 0.99
N PHE A 50 0.58 -1.19 0.79
CA PHE A 50 -0.57 -2.03 1.10
C PHE A 50 -0.55 -3.34 0.29
N ASP A 51 -0.34 -3.26 -1.02
CA ASP A 51 -0.30 -4.42 -1.90
C ASP A 51 0.85 -5.37 -1.52
N ASN A 52 2.01 -4.86 -1.14
CA ASN A 52 3.14 -5.63 -0.65
C ASN A 52 2.80 -6.37 0.66
N VAL A 53 2.15 -5.70 1.60
CA VAL A 53 1.71 -6.32 2.86
C VAL A 53 0.69 -7.42 2.62
N VAL A 54 -0.27 -7.22 1.72
CA VAL A 54 -1.26 -8.24 1.34
C VAL A 54 -0.58 -9.48 0.74
N ASN A 55 0.36 -9.28 -0.16
CA ASN A 55 1.10 -10.39 -0.78
C ASN A 55 1.92 -11.16 0.26
N GLU A 56 2.65 -10.47 1.13
CA GLU A 56 3.45 -11.10 2.18
C GLU A 56 2.58 -11.87 3.20
N LEU A 57 1.41 -11.33 3.53
CA LEU A 57 0.42 -12.00 4.39
C LEU A 57 -0.04 -13.32 3.76
N ASN A 58 -0.45 -13.28 2.50
CA ASN A 58 -0.90 -14.47 1.77
C ASN A 58 0.20 -15.54 1.66
N GLU A 59 1.43 -15.15 1.34
CA GLU A 59 2.57 -16.07 1.27
C GLU A 59 2.85 -16.72 2.63
N THR A 60 2.83 -15.93 3.71
CA THR A 60 3.08 -16.42 5.06
C THR A 60 1.99 -17.39 5.52
N GLU A 61 0.72 -17.12 5.20
CA GLU A 61 -0.39 -18.03 5.47
C GLU A 61 -0.27 -19.36 4.72
N GLN A 62 0.18 -19.31 3.46
CA GLN A 62 0.43 -20.54 2.68
C GLN A 62 1.58 -21.37 3.26
N LEU A 63 2.67 -20.72 3.69
CA LEU A 63 3.79 -21.40 4.34
C LEU A 63 3.37 -22.05 5.67
N LYS A 64 2.63 -21.32 6.50
CA LYS A 64 2.05 -21.86 7.73
C LYS A 64 1.20 -23.09 7.45
N LYS A 65 0.27 -23.00 6.50
CA LYS A 65 -0.62 -24.11 6.14
C LYS A 65 0.13 -25.33 5.61
N LYS A 66 1.22 -25.11 4.89
CA LYS A 66 2.09 -26.20 4.43
C LYS A 66 2.76 -26.92 5.62
N GLU A 67 3.38 -26.16 6.54
CA GLU A 67 4.02 -26.75 7.73
C GLU A 67 3.01 -27.47 8.63
N GLU A 68 1.79 -26.95 8.79
CA GLU A 68 0.72 -27.60 9.55
C GLU A 68 0.34 -28.97 8.96
N LYS A 69 0.19 -29.05 7.63
CA LYS A 69 -0.10 -30.32 6.95
C LYS A 69 1.04 -31.34 7.08
N GLU A 70 2.29 -30.88 6.95
CA GLU A 70 3.46 -31.72 7.13
C GLU A 70 3.59 -32.23 8.57
N LEU A 71 3.26 -31.39 9.55
CA LEU A 71 3.26 -31.77 10.96
C LEU A 71 2.17 -32.79 11.25
N GLU A 72 0.95 -32.58 10.72
CA GLU A 72 -0.15 -33.55 10.87
C GLU A 72 0.22 -34.93 10.31
N TYR A 73 0.69 -34.95 9.05
CA TYR A 73 1.13 -36.21 8.41
C TYR A 73 2.26 -36.90 9.18
N SER A 74 3.29 -36.16 9.57
CA SER A 74 4.41 -36.66 10.32
C SER A 74 4.00 -37.20 11.72
N SER A 75 3.04 -36.54 12.36
CA SER A 75 2.51 -36.95 13.65
C SER A 75 1.70 -38.26 13.58
N GLU A 76 0.93 -38.45 12.49
CA GLU A 76 0.23 -39.71 12.24
C GLU A 76 1.20 -40.86 11.95
N GLU A 77 2.23 -40.64 11.15
CA GLU A 77 3.27 -41.61 10.86
C GLU A 77 4.06 -41.99 12.15
N LEU A 78 4.32 -40.99 12.99
CA LEU A 78 4.97 -41.20 14.28
C LEU A 78 4.15 -42.16 15.17
N LYS A 79 2.83 -41.95 15.30
CA LYS A 79 1.93 -42.84 16.05
C LYS A 79 1.95 -44.25 15.51
N LYS A 80 1.94 -44.44 14.19
CA LYS A 80 2.04 -45.76 13.55
C LYS A 80 3.38 -46.46 13.88
N ARG A 81 4.48 -45.71 13.86
CA ARG A 81 5.81 -46.27 14.23
C ARG A 81 5.90 -46.64 15.69
N GLU A 82 5.38 -45.80 16.58
CA GLU A 82 5.30 -46.11 18.02
C GLU A 82 4.50 -47.39 18.29
N THR A 83 3.38 -47.59 17.57
CA THR A 83 2.59 -48.82 17.66
C THR A 83 3.37 -50.06 17.16
N LYS A 84 4.12 -49.93 16.07
CA LYS A 84 4.94 -51.00 15.49
C LYS A 84 6.09 -51.43 16.40
N LEU A 85 6.60 -50.56 17.28
CA LEU A 85 7.65 -50.86 18.25
C LEU A 85 7.35 -52.11 19.08
N TYR A 86 6.09 -52.30 19.46
CA TYR A 86 5.66 -53.45 20.28
C TYR A 86 5.70 -54.78 19.52
N ALA A 87 5.78 -54.77 18.20
CA ALA A 87 5.80 -55.95 17.34
C ALA A 87 7.22 -56.35 16.91
N ILE A 88 8.24 -55.56 17.21
CA ILE A 88 9.63 -55.80 16.79
C ILE A 88 10.26 -56.86 17.64
N LYS A 89 10.92 -57.84 16.99
CA LYS A 89 11.52 -59.01 17.65
C LYS A 89 13.04 -58.92 17.83
N THR A 90 13.71 -58.06 17.07
CA THR A 90 15.18 -57.94 17.14
C THR A 90 15.59 -56.61 17.77
N ASN A 91 16.63 -56.68 18.63
CA ASN A 91 17.15 -55.49 19.31
C ASN A 91 17.70 -54.46 18.33
N LYS A 92 18.29 -54.89 17.20
CA LYS A 92 18.83 -54.02 16.18
C LYS A 92 17.74 -53.17 15.51
N GLU A 93 16.64 -53.82 15.11
CA GLU A 93 15.47 -53.13 14.53
C GLU A 93 14.81 -52.19 15.53
N TYR A 94 14.67 -52.64 16.78
CA TYR A 94 14.11 -51.84 17.86
C TYR A 94 14.88 -50.54 18.09
N GLN A 95 16.23 -50.61 18.16
CA GLN A 95 17.07 -49.42 18.31
C GLN A 95 17.00 -48.49 17.09
N ALA A 96 16.93 -49.05 15.87
CA ALA A 96 16.79 -48.26 14.66
C ALA A 96 15.46 -47.46 14.63
N VAL A 97 14.34 -48.10 14.97
CA VAL A 97 13.03 -47.45 15.01
C VAL A 97 12.94 -46.42 16.13
N LEU A 98 13.55 -46.68 17.32
CA LEU A 98 13.64 -45.67 18.39
C LEU A 98 14.38 -44.43 17.95
N LYS A 99 15.47 -44.58 17.19
CA LYS A 99 16.21 -43.44 16.64
C LYS A 99 15.36 -42.66 15.64
N GLU A 100 14.67 -43.32 14.71
CA GLU A 100 13.77 -42.66 13.76
C GLU A 100 12.64 -41.93 14.48
N ILE A 101 12.07 -42.49 15.55
CA ILE A 101 11.04 -41.82 16.35
C ILE A 101 11.62 -40.55 17.00
N ALA A 102 12.80 -40.62 17.57
CA ALA A 102 13.46 -39.49 18.23
C ALA A 102 13.76 -38.36 17.20
N ASP A 103 14.30 -38.72 16.04
CA ASP A 103 14.61 -37.79 14.96
C ASP A 103 13.32 -37.11 14.40
N THR A 104 12.24 -37.90 14.26
CA THR A 104 10.93 -37.38 13.82
C THR A 104 10.33 -36.43 14.85
N LYS A 105 10.40 -36.76 16.14
CA LYS A 105 9.93 -35.89 17.23
C LYS A 105 10.67 -34.55 17.24
N LYS A 106 11.99 -34.59 17.04
CA LYS A 106 12.81 -33.38 16.95
C LYS A 106 12.38 -32.52 15.76
N LEU A 107 12.22 -33.14 14.59
CA LEU A 107 11.79 -32.43 13.39
C LEU A 107 10.38 -31.83 13.55
N ASN A 108 9.47 -32.56 14.19
CA ASN A 108 8.12 -32.02 14.46
C ASN A 108 8.16 -30.81 15.40
N LYS A 109 9.01 -30.85 16.42
CA LYS A 109 9.20 -29.69 17.30
C LYS A 109 9.74 -28.47 16.54
N GLU A 110 10.69 -28.66 15.64
CA GLU A 110 11.20 -27.59 14.79
C GLU A 110 10.10 -27.03 13.86
N ARG A 111 9.18 -27.89 13.37
CA ARG A 111 8.01 -27.45 12.59
C ARG A 111 7.04 -26.64 13.43
N GLU A 112 6.75 -27.07 14.65
CA GLU A 112 5.91 -26.33 15.59
C GLU A 112 6.48 -24.93 15.87
N GLU A 113 7.78 -24.82 16.08
CA GLU A 113 8.47 -23.54 16.28
C GLU A 113 8.34 -22.63 15.03
N ARG A 114 8.48 -23.19 13.80
CA ARG A 114 8.25 -22.43 12.58
C ARG A 114 6.80 -21.96 12.43
N ILE A 115 5.84 -22.83 12.76
CA ILE A 115 4.42 -22.48 12.73
C ILE A 115 4.14 -21.32 13.69
N LEU A 116 4.67 -21.33 14.90
CA LEU A 116 4.55 -20.23 15.86
C LEU A 116 5.13 -18.93 15.30
N THR A 117 6.30 -18.99 14.68
CA THR A 117 6.93 -17.83 14.02
C THR A 117 6.04 -17.26 12.90
N TYR A 118 5.45 -18.14 12.09
CA TYR A 118 4.50 -17.69 11.05
C TYR A 118 3.22 -17.09 11.65
N MET A 119 2.73 -17.63 12.76
CA MET A 119 1.55 -17.07 13.45
C MET A 119 1.82 -15.63 13.95
N GLU A 120 2.95 -15.40 14.58
CA GLU A 120 3.38 -14.09 15.06
C GLU A 120 3.51 -13.10 13.87
N LYS A 121 4.13 -13.56 12.79
CA LYS A 121 4.27 -12.75 11.57
C LYS A 121 2.91 -12.41 10.94
N ILE A 122 2.00 -13.37 10.86
CA ILE A 122 0.64 -13.18 10.35
C ILE A 122 -0.12 -12.16 11.21
N GLU A 123 -0.02 -12.25 12.53
CA GLU A 123 -0.66 -11.30 13.44
C GLU A 123 -0.12 -9.86 13.21
N PHE A 124 1.19 -9.71 13.10
CA PHE A 124 1.82 -8.41 12.81
C PHE A 124 1.37 -7.85 11.46
N LEU A 125 1.44 -8.68 10.39
CA LEU A 125 1.03 -8.26 9.04
C LEU A 125 -0.47 -7.96 8.95
N SER A 126 -1.32 -8.70 9.68
CA SER A 126 -2.76 -8.44 9.72
C SER A 126 -3.07 -7.09 10.37
N LYS A 127 -2.40 -6.74 11.46
CA LYS A 127 -2.53 -5.42 12.09
C LYS A 127 -2.08 -4.31 11.13
N LYS A 128 -0.93 -4.50 10.49
CA LYS A 128 -0.40 -3.55 9.50
C LYS A 128 -1.34 -3.41 8.30
N ASN A 129 -1.90 -4.51 7.80
CA ASN A 129 -2.88 -4.52 6.71
C ASN A 129 -4.14 -3.71 7.07
N THR A 130 -4.69 -3.89 8.27
CA THR A 130 -5.85 -3.13 8.75
C THR A 130 -5.54 -1.64 8.84
N GLN A 131 -4.38 -1.26 9.36
CA GLN A 131 -3.94 0.13 9.44
C GLN A 131 -3.81 0.75 8.05
N LEU A 132 -3.06 0.11 7.16
CA LEU A 132 -2.84 0.60 5.79
C LEU A 132 -4.14 0.66 4.98
N SER A 133 -5.05 -0.29 5.18
CA SER A 133 -6.39 -0.26 4.55
C SER A 133 -7.17 0.99 4.95
N GLY A 134 -7.16 1.35 6.23
CA GLY A 134 -7.78 2.58 6.73
C GLY A 134 -7.11 3.84 6.15
N GLU A 135 -5.78 3.90 6.18
CA GLU A 135 -5.01 5.02 5.63
C GLU A 135 -5.23 5.16 4.11
N LEU A 136 -5.26 4.05 3.38
CA LEU A 136 -5.50 4.04 1.94
C LEU A 136 -6.89 4.55 1.60
N ALA A 137 -7.92 4.14 2.35
CA ALA A 137 -9.30 4.61 2.16
C ALA A 137 -9.41 6.13 2.39
N ASP A 138 -8.81 6.65 3.46
CA ASP A 138 -8.80 8.07 3.77
C ASP A 138 -8.01 8.87 2.72
N LYS A 139 -6.85 8.38 2.31
CA LYS A 139 -6.02 9.03 1.29
C LYS A 139 -6.67 8.99 -0.09
N LYS A 140 -7.38 7.91 -0.43
CA LYS A 140 -8.12 7.80 -1.68
C LYS A 140 -9.19 8.88 -1.78
N VAL A 141 -9.99 9.06 -0.74
CA VAL A 141 -11.02 10.11 -0.70
C VAL A 141 -10.38 11.50 -0.82
N GLY A 142 -9.31 11.77 -0.08
CA GLY A 142 -8.57 13.02 -0.15
C GLY A 142 -7.96 13.27 -1.53
N TYR A 143 -7.33 12.26 -2.11
CA TYR A 143 -6.74 12.31 -3.44
C TYR A 143 -7.78 12.60 -4.53
N GLU A 144 -8.88 11.85 -4.56
CA GLU A 144 -9.95 12.06 -5.55
C GLU A 144 -10.58 13.46 -5.42
N LYS A 145 -10.79 13.93 -4.19
CA LYS A 145 -11.30 15.28 -3.93
C LYS A 145 -10.33 16.36 -4.39
N GLU A 146 -9.06 16.24 -4.05
CA GLU A 146 -8.02 17.20 -4.43
C GLU A 146 -7.81 17.22 -5.95
N LYS A 147 -7.76 16.04 -6.58
CA LYS A 147 -7.66 15.91 -8.04
C LYS A 147 -8.82 16.58 -8.73
N ASN A 148 -10.06 16.35 -8.30
CA ASN A 148 -11.25 16.98 -8.87
C ASN A 148 -11.22 18.50 -8.70
N LEU A 149 -10.80 19.02 -7.55
CA LEU A 149 -10.65 20.46 -7.32
C LEU A 149 -9.60 21.07 -8.24
N LEU A 150 -8.45 20.42 -8.41
CA LEU A 150 -7.38 20.89 -9.29
C LEU A 150 -7.81 20.88 -10.76
N GLU A 151 -8.58 19.87 -11.19
CA GLU A 151 -9.13 19.81 -12.55
C GLU A 151 -10.16 20.92 -12.80
N ILE A 152 -11.00 21.22 -11.80
CA ILE A 152 -11.95 22.34 -11.86
C ILE A 152 -11.21 23.68 -11.91
N ASP A 153 -10.21 23.87 -11.06
CA ASP A 153 -9.37 25.07 -11.04
C ASP A 153 -8.65 25.26 -12.38
N GLU A 154 -8.13 24.20 -12.97
CA GLU A 154 -7.48 24.24 -14.29
C GLU A 154 -8.45 24.74 -15.37
N GLN A 155 -9.67 24.19 -15.39
CA GLN A 155 -10.68 24.62 -16.36
C GLN A 155 -11.10 26.09 -16.15
N GLU A 156 -11.28 26.49 -14.90
CA GLU A 156 -11.63 27.85 -14.54
C GLU A 156 -10.52 28.85 -14.93
N PHE A 157 -9.26 28.50 -14.62
CA PHE A 157 -8.12 29.32 -14.98
C PHE A 157 -7.97 29.47 -16.51
N LYS A 158 -8.13 28.36 -17.25
CA LYS A 158 -8.11 28.43 -18.74
C LYS A 158 -9.20 29.32 -19.29
N LYS A 159 -10.40 29.25 -18.71
CA LYS A 159 -11.52 30.12 -19.11
C LYS A 159 -11.24 31.57 -18.80
N GLN A 160 -10.75 31.88 -17.61
CA GLN A 160 -10.38 33.25 -17.22
C GLN A 160 -9.26 33.79 -18.11
N LEU A 161 -8.26 32.98 -18.47
CA LEU A 161 -7.18 33.38 -19.36
C LEU A 161 -7.74 33.87 -20.70
N VAL A 162 -8.63 33.11 -21.34
CA VAL A 162 -9.26 33.47 -22.60
C VAL A 162 -10.08 34.78 -22.47
N GLU A 163 -10.89 34.89 -21.39
CA GLU A 163 -11.70 36.09 -21.15
C GLU A 163 -10.85 37.35 -20.95
N TYR A 164 -9.70 37.25 -20.29
CA TYR A 164 -8.81 38.38 -20.09
C TYR A 164 -7.96 38.72 -21.32
N GLU A 165 -7.53 37.71 -22.09
CA GLU A 165 -6.83 37.94 -23.37
C GLU A 165 -7.72 38.66 -24.39
N GLU A 166 -9.03 38.34 -24.41
CA GLU A 166 -9.99 39.08 -25.28
C GLU A 166 -10.22 40.53 -24.84
N LYS A 167 -9.98 40.84 -23.54
CA LYS A 167 -10.14 42.22 -23.02
C LYS A 167 -8.88 43.06 -23.12
N ALA A 168 -7.73 42.39 -23.22
CA ALA A 168 -6.44 43.07 -23.36
C ALA A 168 -6.20 43.54 -24.79
#